data_e1a19525172df83f91f195fad0f8f221
#
_entry.id   e1a19525172df83f91f195fad0f8f221
#
_cell.length_a   1.000
_cell.length_b   1.000
_cell.length_c   1.000
_cell.angle_alpha   90.00
_cell.angle_beta   90.00
_cell.angle_gamma   90.00
#
_symmetry.space_group_name_H-M   'P 1'
#
loop_
_entity.id
_entity.type
_entity.pdbx_description
1 polymer ?
#
loop_
_entity_poly.entity_id
_entity_poly.type
_entity_poly.pdbx_seq_one_letter_code
_entity_poly.pdbx_strand_id
1 'polypeptide(L)'
;MGVVFQDFRLLSDKTVYENVAFAMNIVKATPKHIRRQVPMVLSLVGLSGKAKVYPNELSGGEQQRVALARALVNNPAMIIADEPTGNLDPETAWDIMNLLNEINLRGTTVVIATHAKDIVDQMKKRVIEIEKGVIVRDDRKGVYSK
;
A
#
# COMPACT_ATOMS: atom_id res chain seq x y z
N MET A 1 -10.17 0.94 7.59
CA MET A 1 -9.46 1.75 6.59
C MET A 1 -7.97 1.60 6.82
N GLY A 2 -7.21 1.29 5.79
CA GLY A 2 -5.75 1.23 5.82
C GLY A 2 -5.17 2.48 5.15
N VAL A 3 -4.01 2.96 5.65
CA VAL A 3 -3.33 4.12 5.08
C VAL A 3 -1.88 3.77 4.78
N VAL A 4 -1.39 4.16 3.62
CA VAL A 4 -0.01 3.98 3.15
C VAL A 4 0.57 5.34 2.79
N PHE A 5 1.76 5.63 3.28
CA PHE A 5 2.46 6.89 3.07
C PHE A 5 3.68 6.74 2.16
N GLN A 6 4.10 7.83 1.52
CA GLN A 6 5.28 7.89 0.67
C GLN A 6 6.58 7.56 1.44
N ASP A 7 6.69 7.99 2.68
CA ASP A 7 7.86 7.81 3.55
C ASP A 7 7.85 6.48 4.33
N PHE A 8 6.96 5.56 3.96
CA PHE A 8 6.74 4.22 4.53
C PHE A 8 6.32 4.21 6.01
N ARG A 9 6.87 5.05 6.85
CA ARG A 9 6.61 5.17 8.31
C ARG A 9 6.69 3.84 9.04
N LEU A 10 7.72 3.05 8.75
CA LEU A 10 7.99 1.79 9.43
C LEU A 10 8.69 2.03 10.77
N LEU A 11 8.43 1.15 11.73
CA LEU A 11 9.12 1.13 13.02
C LEU A 11 10.51 0.51 12.83
N SER A 12 11.57 1.33 12.91
CA SER A 12 12.94 0.94 12.57
C SER A 12 13.56 -0.07 13.54
N ASP A 13 13.06 -0.13 14.77
CA ASP A 13 13.49 -1.05 15.83
C ASP A 13 12.69 -2.36 15.88
N LYS A 14 11.76 -2.55 14.94
CA LYS A 14 10.91 -3.73 14.80
C LYS A 14 11.18 -4.46 13.49
N THR A 15 11.07 -5.79 13.53
CA THR A 15 11.15 -6.63 12.33
C THR A 15 9.95 -6.36 11.39
N VAL A 16 10.04 -6.88 10.17
CA VAL A 16 8.91 -6.86 9.21
C VAL A 16 7.66 -7.47 9.84
N TYR A 17 7.78 -8.65 10.45
CA TYR A 17 6.68 -9.31 11.16
C TYR A 17 6.06 -8.42 12.24
N GLU A 18 6.90 -7.84 13.10
CA GLU A 18 6.46 -6.97 14.19
C GLU A 18 5.81 -5.67 13.71
N ASN A 19 6.30 -5.09 12.61
CA ASN A 19 5.68 -3.93 11.97
C ASN A 19 4.24 -4.23 11.54
N VAL A 20 4.01 -5.37 10.93
CA VAL A 20 2.67 -5.79 10.48
C VAL A 20 1.80 -6.17 11.68
N ALA A 21 2.33 -6.96 12.61
CA ALA A 21 1.62 -7.37 13.82
C ALA A 21 1.20 -6.19 14.70
N PHE A 22 1.95 -5.10 14.68
CA PHE A 22 1.64 -3.88 15.44
C PHE A 22 0.24 -3.36 15.14
N ALA A 23 -0.17 -3.34 13.87
CA ALA A 23 -1.52 -2.92 13.48
C ALA A 23 -2.62 -3.82 14.06
N MET A 24 -2.34 -5.11 14.21
CA MET A 24 -3.26 -6.07 14.82
C MET A 24 -3.30 -5.92 16.36
N ASN A 25 -2.16 -5.60 16.97
CA ASN A 25 -2.09 -5.34 18.42
C ASN A 25 -2.92 -4.12 18.81
N ILE A 26 -2.94 -3.08 17.97
CA ILE A 26 -3.76 -1.87 18.22
C ILE A 26 -5.24 -2.21 18.31
N VAL A 27 -5.74 -3.12 17.48
CA VAL A 27 -7.14 -3.57 17.52
C VAL A 27 -7.37 -4.75 18.48
N LYS A 28 -6.37 -5.04 19.31
CA LYS A 28 -6.43 -6.11 20.34
C LYS A 28 -6.76 -7.49 19.77
N ALA A 29 -6.23 -7.81 18.61
CA ALA A 29 -6.36 -9.14 18.02
C ALA A 29 -5.71 -10.20 18.92
N THR A 30 -6.26 -11.42 18.92
CA THR A 30 -5.69 -12.52 19.69
C THR A 30 -4.34 -12.96 19.14
N PRO A 31 -3.42 -13.48 19.97
CA PRO A 31 -2.14 -14.01 19.50
C PRO A 31 -2.31 -15.09 18.41
N LYS A 32 -3.32 -15.92 18.51
CA LYS A 32 -3.65 -16.95 17.51
C LYS A 32 -4.01 -16.32 16.15
N HIS A 33 -4.81 -15.25 16.15
CA HIS A 33 -5.20 -14.54 14.95
C HIS A 33 -3.99 -13.85 14.29
N ILE A 34 -3.14 -13.21 15.08
CA ILE A 34 -1.91 -12.57 14.60
C ILE A 34 -0.99 -13.60 13.92
N ARG A 35 -0.71 -14.74 14.58
CA ARG A 35 0.13 -15.80 14.01
C ARG A 35 -0.39 -16.39 12.71
N ARG A 36 -1.69 -16.33 12.49
CA ARG A 36 -2.33 -16.77 11.24
C ARG A 36 -2.28 -15.70 10.16
N GLN A 37 -2.64 -14.47 10.51
CA GLN A 37 -2.90 -13.39 9.55
C GLN A 37 -1.62 -12.74 9.03
N VAL A 38 -0.61 -12.53 9.86
CA VAL A 38 0.64 -11.86 9.45
C VAL A 38 1.37 -12.63 8.35
N PRO A 39 1.61 -13.95 8.46
CA PRO A 39 2.22 -14.70 7.36
C PRO A 39 1.41 -14.67 6.07
N MET A 40 0.08 -14.68 6.15
CA MET A 40 -0.80 -14.61 4.97
C MET A 40 -0.63 -13.29 4.22
N VAL A 41 -0.63 -12.17 4.93
CA VAL A 41 -0.48 -10.87 4.28
C VAL A 41 0.95 -10.65 3.77
N LEU A 42 1.96 -11.14 4.45
CA LEU A 42 3.35 -11.11 3.96
C LEU A 42 3.51 -11.92 2.67
N SER A 43 2.85 -13.06 2.56
CA SER A 43 2.80 -13.83 1.31
C SER A 43 2.13 -13.05 0.19
N LEU A 44 1.01 -12.40 0.46
CA LEU A 44 0.28 -11.57 -0.51
C LEU A 44 1.16 -10.46 -1.11
N VAL A 45 1.98 -9.81 -0.29
CA VAL A 45 2.88 -8.74 -0.75
C VAL A 45 4.26 -9.23 -1.20
N GLY A 46 4.49 -10.55 -1.27
CA GLY A 46 5.74 -11.14 -1.75
C GLY A 46 6.91 -11.07 -0.77
N LEU A 47 6.66 -11.05 0.53
CA LEU A 47 7.67 -10.92 1.58
C LEU A 47 7.73 -12.13 2.54
N SER A 48 7.30 -13.32 2.13
CA SER A 48 7.27 -14.52 2.97
C SER A 48 8.62 -14.85 3.62
N GLY A 49 9.72 -14.62 2.92
CA GLY A 49 11.08 -14.89 3.41
C GLY A 49 11.72 -13.76 4.21
N LYS A 50 11.02 -12.64 4.43
CA LYS A 50 11.56 -11.41 5.03
C LYS A 50 10.97 -11.08 6.41
N ALA A 51 10.23 -11.99 7.03
CA ALA A 51 9.53 -11.73 8.30
C ALA A 51 10.45 -11.30 9.45
N LYS A 52 11.66 -11.83 9.51
CA LYS A 52 12.63 -11.58 10.58
C LYS A 52 13.62 -10.44 10.30
N VAL A 53 13.51 -9.81 9.15
CA VAL A 53 14.40 -8.75 8.68
C VAL A 53 13.91 -7.39 9.24
N TYR A 54 14.84 -6.47 9.45
CA TYR A 54 14.53 -5.09 9.88
C TYR A 54 14.38 -4.16 8.67
N PRO A 55 13.63 -3.04 8.80
CA PRO A 55 13.39 -2.12 7.69
C PRO A 55 14.65 -1.59 6.99
N ASN A 56 15.72 -1.32 7.73
CA ASN A 56 16.98 -0.83 7.16
C ASN A 56 17.72 -1.85 6.29
N GLU A 57 17.34 -3.11 6.35
CA GLU A 57 17.88 -4.21 5.53
C GLU A 57 17.06 -4.43 4.24
N LEU A 58 16.02 -3.62 4.01
CA LEU A 58 15.10 -3.74 2.89
C LEU A 58 15.35 -2.65 1.84
N SER A 59 15.07 -2.98 0.56
CA SER A 59 14.94 -1.97 -0.50
C SER A 59 13.74 -1.05 -0.26
N GLY A 60 13.68 0.08 -0.96
CA GLY A 60 12.54 0.99 -0.88
C GLY A 60 11.22 0.32 -1.27
N GLY A 61 11.23 -0.49 -2.33
CA GLY A 61 10.06 -1.25 -2.75
C GLY A 61 9.61 -2.30 -1.73
N GLU A 62 10.56 -2.99 -1.10
CA GLU A 62 10.26 -3.94 -0.03
C GLU A 62 9.69 -3.22 1.21
N GLN A 63 10.24 -2.07 1.58
CA GLN A 63 9.67 -1.24 2.67
C GLN A 63 8.24 -0.80 2.37
N GLN A 64 7.95 -0.40 1.13
CA GLN A 64 6.59 -0.07 0.72
C GLN A 64 5.66 -1.28 0.77
N ARG A 65 6.14 -2.47 0.42
CA ARG A 65 5.37 -3.71 0.55
C ARG A 65 5.05 -4.03 2.02
N VAL A 66 5.96 -3.77 2.95
CA VAL A 66 5.69 -3.89 4.40
C VAL A 66 4.59 -2.91 4.82
N ALA A 67 4.67 -1.67 4.37
CA ALA A 67 3.64 -0.66 4.66
C ALA A 67 2.26 -1.07 4.12
N LEU A 68 2.21 -1.65 2.91
CA LEU A 68 0.99 -2.23 2.34
C LEU A 68 0.47 -3.41 3.16
N ALA A 69 1.33 -4.33 3.57
CA ALA A 69 0.96 -5.46 4.42
C ALA A 69 0.35 -5.00 5.74
N ARG A 70 0.96 -4.00 6.37
CA ARG A 70 0.45 -3.38 7.61
C ARG A 70 -0.93 -2.76 7.41
N ALA A 71 -1.15 -2.09 6.29
CA ALA A 71 -2.45 -1.50 5.97
C ALA A 71 -3.53 -2.56 5.70
N LEU A 72 -3.14 -3.72 5.16
CA LEU A 72 -4.04 -4.81 4.74
C LEU A 72 -4.37 -5.81 5.85
N VAL A 73 -3.52 -5.94 6.86
CA VAL A 73 -3.57 -7.07 7.81
C VAL A 73 -4.87 -7.16 8.60
N ASN A 74 -5.57 -6.04 8.80
CA ASN A 74 -6.89 -5.99 9.45
C ASN A 74 -8.06 -6.11 8.47
N ASN A 75 -7.84 -6.55 7.24
CA ASN A 75 -8.85 -6.73 6.19
C ASN A 75 -9.72 -5.48 5.97
N PRO A 76 -9.14 -4.31 5.68
CA PRO A 76 -9.91 -3.09 5.49
C PRO A 76 -10.76 -3.16 4.22
N ALA A 77 -11.92 -2.51 4.24
CA ALA A 77 -12.74 -2.33 3.04
C ALA A 77 -12.11 -1.34 2.05
N MET A 78 -11.26 -0.44 2.55
CA MET A 78 -10.62 0.62 1.76
C MET A 78 -9.19 0.87 2.21
N ILE A 79 -8.31 1.10 1.25
CA ILE A 79 -6.95 1.62 1.45
C ILE A 79 -6.84 2.98 0.79
N ILE A 80 -6.18 3.91 1.48
CA ILE A 80 -5.76 5.21 0.94
C ILE A 80 -4.24 5.21 0.86
N ALA A 81 -3.70 5.40 -0.33
CA ALA A 81 -2.26 5.49 -0.57
C ALA A 81 -1.88 6.89 -1.03
N ASP A 82 -1.03 7.55 -0.28
CA ASP A 82 -0.53 8.89 -0.58
C ASP A 82 0.87 8.80 -1.19
N GLU A 83 0.97 9.13 -2.48
CA GLU A 83 2.20 9.03 -3.28
C GLU A 83 2.93 7.68 -3.10
N PRO A 84 2.28 6.53 -3.29
CA PRO A 84 2.84 5.22 -2.92
C PRO A 84 4.08 4.82 -3.71
N THR A 85 4.38 5.52 -4.80
CA THR A 85 5.52 5.25 -5.70
C THR A 85 6.53 6.40 -5.76
N GLY A 86 6.35 7.44 -4.96
CA GLY A 86 7.08 8.71 -5.10
C GLY A 86 8.59 8.63 -4.92
N ASN A 87 9.11 7.66 -4.15
CA ASN A 87 10.54 7.48 -3.87
C ASN A 87 11.14 6.23 -4.54
N LEU A 88 10.42 5.66 -5.51
CA LEU A 88 10.80 4.41 -6.16
C LEU A 88 11.25 4.63 -7.59
N ASP A 89 12.17 3.78 -8.07
CA ASP A 89 12.51 3.69 -9.49
C ASP A 89 11.29 3.23 -10.32
N PRO A 90 11.25 3.49 -11.64
CA PRO A 90 10.08 3.20 -12.46
C PRO A 90 9.63 1.75 -12.43
N GLU A 91 10.55 0.79 -12.47
CA GLU A 91 10.23 -0.65 -12.45
C GLU A 91 9.58 -1.04 -11.12
N THR A 92 10.20 -0.67 -9.99
CA THR A 92 9.68 -0.92 -8.65
C THR A 92 8.34 -0.21 -8.42
N ALA A 93 8.18 1.01 -8.95
CA ALA A 93 6.92 1.75 -8.91
C ALA A 93 5.79 0.97 -9.59
N TRP A 94 6.06 0.38 -10.75
CA TRP A 94 5.08 -0.46 -11.46
C TRP A 94 4.73 -1.72 -10.68
N ASP A 95 5.69 -2.37 -10.04
CA ASP A 95 5.44 -3.53 -9.18
C ASP A 95 4.48 -3.19 -8.04
N ILE A 96 4.65 -2.02 -7.41
CA ILE A 96 3.75 -1.55 -6.36
C ILE A 96 2.36 -1.24 -6.92
N MET A 97 2.26 -0.60 -8.09
CA MET A 97 0.96 -0.32 -8.71
C MET A 97 0.22 -1.59 -9.13
N ASN A 98 0.93 -2.59 -9.66
CA ASN A 98 0.37 -3.89 -9.97
C ASN A 98 -0.15 -4.59 -8.72
N LEU A 99 0.59 -4.54 -7.62
CA LEU A 99 0.16 -5.09 -6.33
C LEU A 99 -1.11 -4.39 -5.82
N LEU A 100 -1.19 -3.07 -5.90
CA LEU A 100 -2.40 -2.31 -5.55
C LEU A 100 -3.59 -2.69 -6.43
N ASN A 101 -3.36 -2.94 -7.72
CA ASN A 101 -4.40 -3.41 -8.62
C ASN A 101 -4.89 -4.81 -8.24
N GLU A 102 -4.01 -5.74 -7.89
CA GLU A 102 -4.39 -7.07 -7.40
C GLU A 102 -5.21 -6.99 -6.11
N ILE A 103 -4.83 -6.14 -5.18
CA ILE A 103 -5.57 -5.87 -3.94
C ILE A 103 -6.98 -5.38 -4.27
N ASN A 104 -7.11 -4.45 -5.23
CA ASN A 104 -8.40 -3.95 -5.68
C ASN A 104 -9.27 -5.06 -6.32
N LEU A 105 -8.68 -5.91 -7.16
CA LEU A 105 -9.38 -7.03 -7.78
C LEU A 105 -9.89 -8.06 -6.75
N ARG A 106 -9.29 -8.14 -5.59
CA ARG A 106 -9.74 -8.99 -4.48
C ARG A 106 -10.88 -8.39 -3.66
N GLY A 107 -11.34 -7.17 -4.02
CA GLY A 107 -12.51 -6.54 -3.42
C GLY A 107 -12.21 -5.35 -2.51
N THR A 108 -10.95 -5.00 -2.27
CA THR A 108 -10.57 -3.80 -1.49
C THR A 108 -10.66 -2.56 -2.38
N THR A 109 -11.36 -1.54 -1.93
CA THR A 109 -11.33 -0.23 -2.59
C THR A 109 -9.97 0.43 -2.38
N VAL A 110 -9.33 0.87 -3.45
CA VAL A 110 -8.02 1.53 -3.40
C VAL A 110 -8.15 2.96 -3.91
N VAL A 111 -7.78 3.92 -3.08
CA VAL A 111 -7.72 5.34 -3.43
C VAL A 111 -6.25 5.76 -3.41
N ILE A 112 -5.77 6.31 -4.51
CA ILE A 112 -4.38 6.75 -4.66
C ILE A 112 -4.35 8.23 -4.92
N ALA A 113 -3.66 8.99 -4.05
CA ALA A 113 -3.31 10.37 -4.30
C ALA A 113 -1.91 10.40 -4.94
N THR A 114 -1.80 10.97 -6.14
CA THR A 114 -0.53 10.98 -6.87
C THR A 114 -0.43 12.14 -7.85
N HIS A 115 0.81 12.58 -8.10
CA HIS A 115 1.18 13.47 -9.20
C HIS A 115 1.87 12.73 -10.37
N ALA A 116 1.97 11.40 -10.30
CA ALA A 116 2.65 10.58 -11.30
C ALA A 116 1.77 10.40 -12.55
N LYS A 117 1.90 11.33 -13.49
CA LYS A 117 1.11 11.38 -14.73
C LYS A 117 1.13 10.06 -15.50
N ASP A 118 2.31 9.50 -15.71
CA ASP A 118 2.48 8.27 -16.50
C ASP A 118 1.74 7.08 -15.87
N ILE A 119 1.75 7.00 -14.54
CA ILE A 119 1.02 5.97 -13.79
C ILE A 119 -0.48 6.14 -14.00
N VAL A 120 -1.01 7.35 -13.82
CA VAL A 120 -2.43 7.64 -14.00
C VAL A 120 -2.87 7.28 -15.42
N ASP A 121 -2.12 7.71 -16.43
CA ASP A 121 -2.45 7.49 -17.84
C ASP A 121 -2.43 6.01 -18.24
N GLN A 122 -1.50 5.23 -17.69
CA GLN A 122 -1.37 3.80 -18.02
C GLN A 122 -2.37 2.92 -17.25
N MET A 123 -2.69 3.26 -16.02
CA MET A 123 -3.63 2.49 -15.18
C MET A 123 -5.07 2.54 -15.69
N LYS A 124 -5.46 3.60 -16.36
CA LYS A 124 -6.82 3.79 -16.95
C LYS A 124 -7.96 3.52 -15.97
N LYS A 125 -7.77 3.95 -14.74
CA LYS A 125 -8.78 3.86 -13.68
C LYS A 125 -9.58 5.16 -13.59
N ARG A 126 -10.57 5.19 -12.68
CA ARG A 126 -11.29 6.43 -12.38
C ARG A 126 -10.32 7.49 -11.87
N VAL A 127 -10.38 8.68 -12.42
CA VAL A 127 -9.56 9.84 -12.04
C VAL A 127 -10.48 10.93 -11.52
N ILE A 128 -10.18 11.38 -10.30
CA ILE A 128 -10.83 12.53 -9.68
C ILE A 128 -9.77 13.62 -9.54
N GLU A 129 -10.01 14.76 -10.17
CA GLU A 129 -9.12 15.90 -10.09
C GLU A 129 -9.67 16.92 -9.10
N ILE A 130 -8.82 17.37 -8.20
CA ILE A 130 -9.17 18.33 -7.15
C ILE A 130 -8.31 19.56 -7.29
N GLU A 131 -8.94 20.71 -7.41
CA GLU A 131 -8.26 22.02 -7.41
C GLU A 131 -8.85 22.89 -6.29
N LYS A 132 -7.97 23.45 -5.46
CA LYS A 132 -8.35 24.37 -4.34
C LYS A 132 -9.49 23.81 -3.47
N GLY A 133 -9.48 22.50 -3.23
CA GLY A 133 -10.47 21.82 -2.39
C GLY A 133 -11.79 21.50 -3.09
N VAL A 134 -11.91 21.70 -4.40
CA VAL A 134 -13.10 21.45 -5.20
C VAL A 134 -12.81 20.37 -6.24
N ILE A 135 -13.73 19.43 -6.43
CA ILE A 135 -13.66 18.44 -7.51
C ILE A 135 -13.99 19.17 -8.82
N VAL A 136 -13.01 19.22 -9.73
CA VAL A 136 -13.14 19.86 -11.05
C VAL A 136 -13.34 18.84 -12.17
N ARG A 137 -13.00 17.55 -11.92
CA ARG A 137 -13.17 16.47 -12.89
C ARG A 137 -13.37 15.13 -12.19
N ASP A 138 -14.19 14.27 -12.77
CA ASP A 138 -14.44 12.89 -12.32
C ASP A 138 -14.68 12.01 -13.56
N ASP A 139 -13.64 11.33 -14.02
CA ASP A 139 -13.67 10.48 -15.21
C ASP A 139 -13.48 9.01 -14.82
N ARG A 140 -14.43 8.14 -15.23
CA ARG A 140 -14.39 6.69 -14.91
C ARG A 140 -13.19 5.95 -15.50
N LYS A 141 -12.66 6.39 -16.65
CA LYS A 141 -11.42 5.93 -17.28
C LYS A 141 -10.65 7.16 -17.72
N GLY A 142 -10.10 7.87 -16.74
CA GLY A 142 -9.45 9.14 -16.96
C GLY A 142 -7.98 9.01 -17.32
N VAL A 143 -7.44 10.12 -17.82
CA VAL A 143 -6.01 10.38 -17.97
C VAL A 143 -5.66 11.54 -17.05
N TYR A 144 -4.37 11.78 -16.81
CA TYR A 144 -3.91 12.81 -15.88
C TYR A 144 -4.34 14.23 -16.30
N SER A 145 -4.26 14.53 -17.59
CA SER A 145 -4.74 15.79 -18.16
C SER A 145 -5.34 15.57 -19.53
N LYS A 146 -6.40 16.31 -19.84
CA LYS A 146 -6.91 16.45 -21.21
C LYS A 146 -6.22 17.63 -21.89
#